data_c32b19eab2d0accc4e8359a350a5f3ba
#
_entry.id   c32b19eab2d0accc4e8359a350a5f3ba
#
_cell.length_a   1.000
_cell.length_b   1.000
_cell.length_c   1.000
_cell.angle_alpha   90.00
_cell.angle_beta   90.00
_cell.angle_gamma   90.00
#
_symmetry.space_group_name_H-M   'P 1'
#
loop_
_entity.id
_entity.type
_entity.pdbx_description
1 polymer ?
#
loop_
_entity_poly.entity_id
_entity_poly.type
_entity_poly.pdbx_seq_one_letter_code
_entity_poly.pdbx_strand_id
1 'polypeptide(L)'
;MVRKRYCAAIVAVVSSAALVLAGCSQSSQQEASSDSAGGVEIKLSGDYNPLERDQIQDGGELTLPIGEVTEQSNASHGNAVVDTNTLWYWYNPQLMLADGDGTPHPNPAYLTNVSAEEVDGKTVVTYDLNPDAVFNDGTAFDWHVFENTWKMSNGENPDVSINATDGYDLIESVTAGESDKQVVVTFKQPYPWWQALFSVPLHPAVADAQTFNEGYLKNPHPEWG
;
A
#
# COMPACT_ATOMS: atom_id res chain seq x y z
N MET A 1 -13.21 9.09 -85.11
CA MET A 1 -12.00 8.54 -85.75
C MET A 1 -11.32 7.58 -84.74
N VAL A 2 -11.14 6.42 -85.26
CA VAL A 2 -10.56 5.20 -84.67
C VAL A 2 -9.09 5.40 -84.30
N ARG A 3 -8.65 4.82 -83.19
CA ARG A 3 -7.50 3.90 -83.15
C ARG A 3 -7.31 3.18 -81.87
N LYS A 4 -7.55 1.89 -81.94
CA LYS A 4 -7.04 0.82 -81.06
C LYS A 4 -5.51 0.79 -81.01
N ARG A 5 -4.89 0.27 -79.96
CA ARG A 5 -3.76 -0.71 -79.95
C ARG A 5 -3.27 -0.90 -78.52
N TYR A 6 -3.43 -2.08 -77.97
CA TYR A 6 -2.66 -3.32 -77.81
C TYR A 6 -1.71 -3.31 -76.61
N CYS A 7 -2.04 -4.20 -75.73
CA CYS A 7 -1.27 -5.14 -74.94
C CYS A 7 0.24 -5.03 -74.88
N ALA A 8 0.77 -5.06 -73.72
CA ALA A 8 1.91 -5.93 -73.36
C ALA A 8 1.91 -6.18 -71.83
N ALA A 9 1.72 -7.47 -71.50
CA ALA A 9 1.94 -8.00 -70.18
C ALA A 9 3.45 -8.14 -69.95
N ILE A 10 3.96 -7.58 -68.89
CA ILE A 10 5.30 -7.90 -68.36
C ILE A 10 5.12 -8.46 -66.96
N VAL A 11 5.36 -9.75 -66.83
CA VAL A 11 5.49 -10.48 -65.58
C VAL A 11 6.90 -10.18 -65.07
N ALA A 12 6.99 -9.38 -64.04
CA ALA A 12 8.21 -9.20 -63.29
C ALA A 12 8.07 -9.97 -61.95
N VAL A 13 8.76 -11.09 -61.88
CA VAL A 13 8.99 -11.84 -60.64
C VAL A 13 10.00 -11.03 -59.82
N VAL A 14 9.52 -10.37 -58.79
CA VAL A 14 10.39 -9.75 -57.78
C VAL A 14 10.40 -10.66 -56.58
N SER A 15 11.53 -11.29 -56.33
CA SER A 15 11.87 -12.04 -55.15
C SER A 15 12.00 -11.07 -53.98
N SER A 16 10.99 -10.95 -53.16
CA SER A 16 11.06 -10.15 -51.92
C SER A 16 11.64 -11.02 -50.83
N ALA A 17 12.86 -10.72 -50.43
CA ALA A 17 13.46 -11.21 -49.21
C ALA A 17 12.65 -10.62 -48.02
N ALA A 18 11.86 -11.43 -47.35
CA ALA A 18 11.17 -11.07 -46.12
C ALA A 18 12.18 -11.01 -44.98
N LEU A 19 12.57 -9.81 -44.56
CA LEU A 19 13.23 -9.57 -43.31
C LEU A 19 12.17 -9.73 -42.19
N VAL A 20 12.21 -10.87 -41.51
CA VAL A 20 11.43 -11.12 -40.32
C VAL A 20 12.12 -10.35 -39.16
N LEU A 21 11.63 -9.16 -38.88
CA LEU A 21 11.85 -8.50 -37.61
C LEU A 21 10.98 -9.22 -36.54
N ALA A 22 11.57 -10.19 -35.89
CA ALA A 22 10.99 -10.78 -34.69
C ALA A 22 10.97 -9.73 -33.57
N GLY A 23 9.89 -8.95 -33.50
CA GLY A 23 9.58 -8.15 -32.33
C GLY A 23 9.13 -9.10 -31.21
N CYS A 24 9.90 -9.17 -30.15
CA CYS A 24 9.50 -9.85 -28.92
C CYS A 24 8.34 -9.10 -28.28
N SER A 25 7.10 -9.53 -28.58
CA SER A 25 5.96 -9.32 -27.74
C SER A 25 5.25 -10.68 -27.59
N GLN A 26 5.81 -11.50 -26.74
CA GLN A 26 5.21 -12.78 -26.40
C GLN A 26 4.76 -12.70 -24.96
N SER A 27 3.49 -12.33 -24.79
CA SER A 27 2.72 -12.76 -23.63
C SER A 27 2.55 -14.27 -23.74
N SER A 28 3.53 -15.02 -23.27
CA SER A 28 3.39 -16.46 -23.11
C SER A 28 2.73 -16.72 -21.76
N GLN A 29 1.43 -17.03 -21.80
CA GLN A 29 0.92 -18.02 -20.88
C GLN A 29 1.71 -19.30 -21.14
N GLN A 30 2.74 -19.52 -20.37
CA GLN A 30 3.48 -20.78 -20.37
C GLN A 30 2.78 -21.66 -19.33
N GLU A 31 1.88 -22.52 -19.84
CA GLU A 31 1.53 -23.73 -19.13
C GLU A 31 2.83 -24.49 -18.86
N ALA A 32 3.20 -24.62 -17.62
CA ALA A 32 4.36 -25.37 -17.20
C ALA A 32 4.11 -26.85 -17.51
N SER A 33 4.62 -27.32 -18.66
CA SER A 33 4.81 -28.75 -18.88
C SER A 33 6.02 -29.19 -18.08
N SER A 34 5.78 -30.04 -17.10
CA SER A 34 6.78 -30.76 -16.34
C SER A 34 7.63 -31.65 -17.25
N ASP A 35 8.89 -31.26 -17.50
CA ASP A 35 9.93 -32.24 -17.77
C ASP A 35 11.32 -31.75 -17.32
N SER A 36 11.78 -32.39 -16.29
CA SER A 36 13.08 -32.67 -15.73
C SER A 36 14.34 -31.94 -16.26
N ALA A 37 14.76 -30.91 -15.53
CA ALA A 37 16.15 -30.69 -15.11
C ALA A 37 16.10 -29.75 -13.92
N GLY A 38 16.40 -30.23 -12.70
CA GLY A 38 16.52 -29.52 -11.41
C GLY A 38 16.29 -28.03 -11.37
N GLY A 39 15.15 -27.57 -11.81
CA GLY A 39 14.73 -26.18 -11.70
C GLY A 39 14.38 -25.89 -10.24
N VAL A 40 15.04 -24.92 -9.65
CA VAL A 40 14.66 -24.36 -8.36
C VAL A 40 13.27 -23.78 -8.54
N GLU A 41 12.25 -24.37 -7.91
CA GLU A 41 10.93 -23.79 -7.83
C GLU A 41 11.02 -22.52 -7.01
N ILE A 42 10.94 -21.36 -7.67
CA ILE A 42 10.91 -20.09 -6.96
C ILE A 42 9.48 -19.92 -6.43
N LYS A 43 9.30 -20.19 -5.14
CA LYS A 43 8.08 -19.81 -4.44
C LYS A 43 8.06 -18.29 -4.30
N LEU A 44 6.96 -17.66 -4.69
CA LEU A 44 6.76 -16.21 -4.52
C LEU A 44 6.51 -15.81 -3.06
N SER A 45 6.20 -16.78 -2.19
CA SER A 45 6.07 -16.59 -0.75
C SER A 45 7.44 -16.68 -0.05
N GLY A 46 7.68 -15.81 0.92
CA GLY A 46 8.84 -15.92 1.80
C GLY A 46 8.85 -17.28 2.51
N ASP A 47 10.06 -17.84 2.70
CA ASP A 47 10.21 -19.06 3.50
C ASP A 47 10.16 -18.62 4.98
N TYR A 48 9.04 -18.89 5.65
CA TYR A 48 8.88 -18.63 7.08
C TYR A 48 8.38 -19.88 7.78
N ASN A 49 8.62 -19.98 9.08
CA ASN A 49 8.25 -21.10 9.89
C ASN A 49 7.01 -20.71 10.75
N PRO A 50 5.78 -20.84 10.23
CA PRO A 50 4.58 -20.50 10.96
C PRO A 50 4.39 -21.45 12.14
N LEU A 51 4.19 -20.87 13.32
CA LEU A 51 3.90 -21.62 14.55
C LEU A 51 2.65 -21.03 15.21
N GLU A 52 1.82 -21.88 15.77
CA GLU A 52 0.72 -21.44 16.61
C GLU A 52 1.25 -20.73 17.87
N ARG A 53 0.48 -19.78 18.41
CA ARG A 53 0.91 -18.94 19.53
C ARG A 53 1.35 -19.76 20.75
N ASP A 54 0.70 -20.90 21.02
CA ASP A 54 1.01 -21.79 22.12
C ASP A 54 2.32 -22.59 21.93
N GLN A 55 2.86 -22.60 20.71
CA GLN A 55 4.13 -23.23 20.35
C GLN A 55 5.31 -22.24 20.45
N ILE A 56 5.03 -20.95 20.66
CA ILE A 56 6.04 -19.89 20.75
C ILE A 56 6.34 -19.64 22.22
N GLN A 57 7.64 -19.69 22.57
CA GLN A 57 8.10 -19.37 23.92
C GLN A 57 7.95 -17.88 24.20
N ASP A 58 7.44 -17.55 25.39
CA ASP A 58 7.41 -16.16 25.87
C ASP A 58 8.80 -15.67 26.28
N GLY A 59 9.07 -14.40 25.99
CA GLY A 59 10.34 -13.75 26.34
C GLY A 59 11.48 -14.07 25.34
N GLY A 60 12.69 -13.76 25.76
CA GLY A 60 13.87 -13.84 24.91
C GLY A 60 14.34 -12.44 24.44
N GLU A 61 15.37 -12.44 23.61
CA GLU A 61 15.96 -11.23 23.05
C GLU A 61 16.13 -11.41 21.53
N LEU A 62 15.68 -10.41 20.76
CA LEU A 62 15.87 -10.33 19.34
C LEU A 62 16.62 -9.05 18.99
N THR A 63 17.79 -9.19 18.39
CA THR A 63 18.58 -8.05 17.91
C THR A 63 18.40 -7.89 16.41
N LEU A 64 17.85 -6.75 15.98
CA LEU A 64 17.67 -6.40 14.58
C LEU A 64 18.73 -5.36 14.16
N PRO A 65 19.36 -5.53 12.99
CA PRO A 65 20.29 -4.55 12.47
C PRO A 65 19.54 -3.32 11.95
N ILE A 66 20.03 -2.12 12.27
CA ILE A 66 19.55 -0.84 11.75
C ILE A 66 20.75 -0.13 11.11
N GLY A 67 20.60 0.37 9.89
CA GLY A 67 21.67 1.03 9.13
C GLY A 67 21.80 2.51 9.49
N GLU A 68 20.70 3.21 9.70
CA GLU A 68 20.67 4.65 9.94
C GLU A 68 19.56 5.02 10.93
N VAL A 69 19.88 5.90 11.86
CA VAL A 69 18.90 6.53 12.76
C VAL A 69 18.91 8.03 12.53
N THR A 70 17.78 8.59 12.10
CA THR A 70 17.61 10.03 11.93
C THR A 70 16.95 10.66 13.16
N GLU A 71 16.98 11.99 13.24
CA GLU A 71 16.27 12.72 14.30
C GLU A 71 14.75 12.67 14.13
N GLN A 72 14.23 12.33 12.91
CA GLN A 72 12.81 12.28 12.62
C GLN A 72 12.24 10.89 12.89
N SER A 73 11.37 10.79 13.88
CA SER A 73 10.69 9.55 14.26
C SER A 73 9.30 9.41 13.63
N ASN A 74 8.76 10.46 13.00
CA ASN A 74 7.52 10.36 12.22
C ASN A 74 7.77 9.64 10.90
N ALA A 75 7.29 8.40 10.78
CA ALA A 75 7.46 7.56 9.61
C ALA A 75 6.84 8.13 8.33
N SER A 76 5.86 9.03 8.46
CA SER A 76 5.19 9.69 7.32
C SER A 76 5.86 11.00 6.90
N HIS A 77 6.89 11.46 7.62
CA HIS A 77 7.56 12.73 7.31
C HIS A 77 8.57 12.57 6.17
N GLY A 78 8.74 13.62 5.35
CA GLY A 78 9.68 13.63 4.20
C GLY A 78 11.15 13.40 4.57
N ASN A 79 11.56 13.60 5.83
CA ASN A 79 12.90 13.30 6.33
C ASN A 79 12.99 11.93 7.01
N ALA A 80 11.93 11.12 7.00
CA ALA A 80 12.01 9.74 7.45
C ALA A 80 12.83 8.89 6.46
N VAL A 81 13.60 7.96 6.99
CA VAL A 81 14.34 6.96 6.21
C VAL A 81 13.70 5.59 6.37
N VAL A 82 14.12 4.62 5.56
CA VAL A 82 13.59 3.25 5.63
C VAL A 82 13.71 2.68 7.05
N ASP A 83 14.82 2.95 7.73
CA ASP A 83 15.06 2.47 9.09
C ASP A 83 14.18 3.16 10.15
N THR A 84 13.62 4.33 9.86
CA THR A 84 12.57 4.93 10.71
C THR A 84 11.36 4.02 10.76
N ASN A 85 10.90 3.52 9.62
CA ASN A 85 9.78 2.57 9.57
C ASN A 85 10.12 1.25 10.27
N THR A 86 11.34 0.71 10.05
CA THR A 86 11.79 -0.53 10.69
C THR A 86 11.83 -0.40 12.21
N LEU A 87 12.34 0.72 12.73
CA LEU A 87 12.45 0.98 14.17
C LEU A 87 11.07 1.12 14.84
N TRP A 88 10.17 1.89 14.20
CA TRP A 88 8.87 2.23 14.78
C TRP A 88 7.75 1.27 14.37
N TYR A 89 8.01 0.28 13.52
CA TYR A 89 7.03 -0.73 13.12
C TYR A 89 6.33 -1.41 14.30
N TRP A 90 7.06 -1.66 15.38
CA TRP A 90 6.56 -2.35 16.58
C TRP A 90 5.77 -1.44 17.54
N TYR A 91 5.83 -0.14 17.32
CA TYR A 91 5.17 0.86 18.17
C TYR A 91 3.96 1.48 17.48
N ASN A 92 4.02 1.65 16.18
CA ASN A 92 2.92 2.24 15.41
C ASN A 92 1.78 1.24 15.25
N PRO A 93 0.51 1.68 15.30
CA PRO A 93 -0.62 0.84 14.93
C PRO A 93 -0.46 0.30 13.52
N GLN A 94 -0.68 -1.00 13.35
CA GLN A 94 -0.71 -1.65 12.04
C GLN A 94 -2.13 -2.14 11.79
N LEU A 95 -2.87 -1.47 10.90
CA LEU A 95 -4.27 -1.83 10.64
C LEU A 95 -4.41 -3.11 9.83
N MET A 96 -3.49 -3.31 8.90
CA MET A 96 -3.43 -4.51 8.07
C MET A 96 -2.12 -5.25 8.35
N LEU A 97 -2.21 -6.53 8.60
CA LEU A 97 -1.06 -7.42 8.71
C LEU A 97 -0.95 -8.22 7.42
N ALA A 98 0.26 -8.54 7.00
CA ALA A 98 0.49 -9.40 5.84
C ALA A 98 1.01 -10.76 6.27
N ASP A 99 0.49 -11.82 5.68
CA ASP A 99 1.08 -13.15 5.84
C ASP A 99 2.36 -13.29 5.01
N GLY A 100 2.98 -14.48 5.09
CA GLY A 100 4.21 -14.77 4.41
C GLY A 100 4.14 -14.71 2.87
N ASP A 101 2.96 -14.79 2.28
CA ASP A 101 2.72 -14.61 0.85
C ASP A 101 2.33 -13.18 0.47
N GLY A 102 2.26 -12.28 1.47
CA GLY A 102 1.90 -10.87 1.27
C GLY A 102 0.40 -10.59 1.27
N THR A 103 -0.46 -11.58 1.56
CA THR A 103 -1.91 -11.37 1.65
C THR A 103 -2.23 -10.50 2.87
N PRO A 104 -2.91 -9.35 2.71
CA PRO A 104 -3.25 -8.47 3.82
C PRO A 104 -4.48 -8.98 4.58
N HIS A 105 -4.40 -8.91 5.90
CA HIS A 105 -5.49 -9.24 6.82
C HIS A 105 -5.74 -8.10 7.81
N PRO A 106 -6.99 -7.86 8.22
CA PRO A 106 -7.29 -6.93 9.30
C PRO A 106 -6.59 -7.33 10.60
N ASN A 107 -5.92 -6.37 11.24
CA ASN A 107 -5.37 -6.60 12.58
C ASN A 107 -6.49 -6.53 13.62
N PRO A 108 -6.81 -7.62 14.33
CA PRO A 108 -7.93 -7.66 15.26
C PRO A 108 -7.74 -6.74 16.48
N ALA A 109 -6.53 -6.25 16.75
CA ALA A 109 -6.30 -5.27 17.80
C ALA A 109 -6.95 -3.91 17.45
N TYR A 110 -7.11 -3.59 16.17
CA TYR A 110 -7.65 -2.31 15.70
C TYR A 110 -8.92 -2.45 14.86
N LEU A 111 -9.06 -3.54 14.11
CA LEU A 111 -10.16 -3.75 13.17
C LEU A 111 -10.91 -5.04 13.49
N THR A 112 -12.22 -4.96 13.59
CA THR A 112 -13.09 -6.15 13.66
C THR A 112 -13.52 -6.62 12.28
N ASN A 113 -13.59 -5.70 11.31
CA ASN A 113 -13.90 -6.01 9.93
C ASN A 113 -13.40 -4.88 9.01
N VAL A 114 -13.20 -5.19 7.73
CA VAL A 114 -13.02 -4.21 6.67
C VAL A 114 -13.66 -4.73 5.39
N SER A 115 -14.36 -3.87 4.68
CA SER A 115 -14.96 -4.19 3.39
C SER A 115 -14.77 -3.05 2.41
N ALA A 116 -14.67 -3.39 1.13
CA ALA A 116 -14.61 -2.41 0.06
C ALA A 116 -15.62 -2.78 -1.02
N GLU A 117 -16.32 -1.79 -1.53
CA GLU A 117 -17.30 -1.94 -2.60
C GLU A 117 -17.14 -0.83 -3.63
N GLU A 118 -17.63 -1.06 -4.82
CA GLU A 118 -17.74 -0.03 -5.85
C GLU A 118 -19.16 0.55 -5.84
N VAL A 119 -19.28 1.85 -5.54
CA VAL A 119 -20.53 2.59 -5.53
C VAL A 119 -20.42 3.75 -6.50
N ASP A 120 -21.29 3.81 -7.51
CA ASP A 120 -21.31 4.87 -8.53
C ASP A 120 -19.94 5.14 -9.20
N GLY A 121 -19.17 4.06 -9.44
CA GLY A 121 -17.86 4.14 -10.06
C GLY A 121 -16.74 4.65 -9.14
N LYS A 122 -16.94 4.61 -7.84
CA LYS A 122 -15.98 4.99 -6.80
C LYS A 122 -15.73 3.82 -5.86
N THR A 123 -14.53 3.69 -5.35
CA THR A 123 -14.27 2.78 -4.24
C THR A 123 -14.76 3.41 -2.94
N VAL A 124 -15.54 2.65 -2.18
CA VAL A 124 -15.97 2.98 -0.82
C VAL A 124 -15.48 1.89 0.12
N VAL A 125 -14.71 2.27 1.11
CA VAL A 125 -14.15 1.33 2.10
C VAL A 125 -14.76 1.61 3.46
N THR A 126 -15.30 0.58 4.08
CA THR A 126 -15.83 0.64 5.45
C THR A 126 -14.92 -0.15 6.38
N TYR A 127 -14.44 0.51 7.43
CA TYR A 127 -13.66 -0.08 8.50
C TYR A 127 -14.52 -0.14 9.78
N ASP A 128 -14.68 -1.33 10.33
CA ASP A 128 -15.28 -1.52 11.65
C ASP A 128 -14.14 -1.63 12.68
N LEU A 129 -14.05 -0.64 13.56
CA LEU A 129 -12.96 -0.54 14.52
C LEU A 129 -13.24 -1.41 15.75
N ASN A 130 -12.17 -1.95 16.33
CA ASN A 130 -12.25 -2.60 17.63
C ASN A 130 -12.72 -1.57 18.68
N PRO A 131 -13.82 -1.82 19.41
CA PRO A 131 -14.34 -0.88 20.41
C PRO A 131 -13.34 -0.57 21.52
N ASP A 132 -12.45 -1.53 21.83
CA ASP A 132 -11.47 -1.43 22.91
C ASP A 132 -10.14 -0.81 22.46
N ALA A 133 -9.97 -0.52 21.16
CA ALA A 133 -8.76 0.07 20.63
C ALA A 133 -8.58 1.50 21.15
N VAL A 134 -7.42 1.75 21.75
CA VAL A 134 -6.99 3.06 22.26
C VAL A 134 -5.49 3.27 22.00
N PHE A 135 -5.05 4.52 22.00
CA PHE A 135 -3.63 4.87 22.06
C PHE A 135 -3.07 4.67 23.47
N ASN A 136 -1.75 4.77 23.62
CA ASN A 136 -1.05 4.55 24.88
C ASN A 136 -1.47 5.52 26.01
N ASP A 137 -1.93 6.72 25.65
CA ASP A 137 -2.46 7.71 26.58
C ASP A 137 -3.94 7.51 26.93
N GLY A 138 -4.60 6.50 26.34
CA GLY A 138 -6.02 6.21 26.51
C GLY A 138 -6.94 6.95 25.53
N THR A 139 -6.40 7.75 24.61
CA THR A 139 -7.19 8.39 23.55
C THR A 139 -7.85 7.31 22.68
N ALA A 140 -9.14 7.47 22.41
CA ALA A 140 -9.90 6.51 21.61
C ALA A 140 -9.34 6.39 20.18
N PHE A 141 -9.22 5.15 19.70
CA PHE A 141 -8.93 4.87 18.30
C PHE A 141 -10.26 4.82 17.56
N ASP A 142 -10.65 5.93 16.94
CA ASP A 142 -11.94 6.13 16.30
C ASP A 142 -11.79 6.74 14.89
N TRP A 143 -12.90 7.14 14.25
CA TRP A 143 -12.89 7.66 12.90
C TRP A 143 -12.07 8.96 12.74
N HIS A 144 -11.89 9.76 13.80
CA HIS A 144 -11.07 10.96 13.76
C HIS A 144 -9.59 10.66 13.47
N VAL A 145 -9.12 9.47 13.86
CA VAL A 145 -7.77 8.99 13.54
C VAL A 145 -7.57 8.91 12.03
N PHE A 146 -8.56 8.39 11.32
CA PHE A 146 -8.54 8.28 9.86
C PHE A 146 -8.67 9.65 9.19
N GLU A 147 -9.62 10.46 9.66
CA GLU A 147 -9.81 11.83 9.15
C GLU A 147 -8.54 12.65 9.31
N ASN A 148 -7.93 12.61 10.48
CA ASN A 148 -6.71 13.34 10.78
C ASN A 148 -5.52 12.84 9.93
N THR A 149 -5.34 11.52 9.85
CA THR A 149 -4.30 10.92 8.99
C THR A 149 -4.47 11.35 7.53
N TRP A 150 -5.69 11.32 7.01
CA TRP A 150 -5.99 11.80 5.67
C TRP A 150 -5.66 13.28 5.49
N LYS A 151 -6.10 14.15 6.39
CA LYS A 151 -5.84 15.60 6.31
C LYS A 151 -4.36 15.93 6.34
N MET A 152 -3.55 15.18 7.09
CA MET A 152 -2.11 15.35 7.14
C MET A 152 -1.39 14.73 5.93
N SER A 153 -2.02 13.77 5.23
CA SER A 153 -1.37 13.00 4.17
C SER A 153 -1.85 13.35 2.75
N ASN A 154 -2.92 14.12 2.57
CA ASN A 154 -3.54 14.37 1.26
C ASN A 154 -2.81 15.43 0.40
N GLY A 155 -1.80 16.10 0.95
CA GLY A 155 -1.01 17.12 0.23
C GLY A 155 -1.69 18.49 0.07
N GLU A 156 -2.88 18.70 0.65
CA GLU A 156 -3.58 19.99 0.55
C GLU A 156 -2.95 21.06 1.44
N ASN A 157 -2.29 20.67 2.52
CA ASN A 157 -1.57 21.61 3.38
C ASN A 157 -0.08 21.65 3.03
N PRO A 158 0.40 22.73 2.37
CA PRO A 158 1.78 22.85 1.91
C PRO A 158 2.80 22.96 3.04
N ASP A 159 2.37 23.22 4.28
CA ASP A 159 3.24 23.35 5.44
C ASP A 159 3.53 21.96 6.08
N VAL A 160 2.79 20.91 5.69
CA VAL A 160 3.03 19.54 6.14
C VAL A 160 4.10 18.90 5.28
N SER A 161 5.22 18.51 5.89
CA SER A 161 6.34 17.85 5.21
C SER A 161 6.10 16.34 5.05
N ILE A 162 5.03 15.97 4.35
CA ILE A 162 4.69 14.57 4.08
C ILE A 162 5.66 13.93 3.09
N ASN A 163 5.98 12.64 3.22
CA ASN A 163 6.86 11.92 2.31
C ASN A 163 6.18 11.47 1.01
N ALA A 164 4.89 11.17 1.05
CA ALA A 164 4.10 10.77 -0.11
C ALA A 164 2.62 11.07 0.13
N THR A 165 1.92 11.43 -0.93
CA THR A 165 0.47 11.69 -0.92
C THR A 165 -0.32 10.62 -1.68
N ASP A 166 0.38 9.65 -2.27
CA ASP A 166 -0.20 8.64 -3.15
C ASP A 166 -1.41 7.94 -2.50
N GLY A 167 -2.54 8.02 -3.18
CA GLY A 167 -3.81 7.46 -2.75
C GLY A 167 -4.59 8.32 -1.75
N TYR A 168 -3.94 9.05 -0.86
CA TYR A 168 -4.61 9.99 0.05
C TYR A 168 -5.19 11.19 -0.69
N ASP A 169 -4.53 11.66 -1.75
CA ASP A 169 -4.99 12.70 -2.66
C ASP A 169 -6.22 12.27 -3.48
N LEU A 170 -6.45 10.95 -3.62
CA LEU A 170 -7.61 10.38 -4.29
C LEU A 170 -8.80 10.16 -3.35
N ILE A 171 -8.66 10.36 -2.05
CA ILE A 171 -9.77 10.30 -1.12
C ILE A 171 -10.65 11.55 -1.29
N GLU A 172 -11.96 11.34 -1.41
CA GLU A 172 -12.97 12.39 -1.47
C GLU A 172 -13.44 12.77 -0.07
N SER A 173 -13.67 11.76 0.78
CA SER A 173 -14.13 11.98 2.16
C SER A 173 -13.73 10.83 3.08
N VAL A 174 -13.54 11.19 4.35
CA VAL A 174 -13.45 10.28 5.49
C VAL A 174 -14.50 10.73 6.50
N THR A 175 -15.43 9.85 6.86
CA THR A 175 -16.53 10.17 7.76
C THR A 175 -16.78 9.03 8.75
N ALA A 176 -17.43 9.35 9.87
CA ALA A 176 -18.05 8.30 10.67
C ALA A 176 -19.15 7.58 9.87
N GLY A 177 -19.29 6.29 10.08
CA GLY A 177 -20.42 5.49 9.61
C GLY A 177 -21.56 5.51 10.62
N GLU A 178 -22.03 4.33 11.05
CA GLU A 178 -23.14 4.21 12.02
C GLU A 178 -22.75 4.64 13.44
N SER A 179 -21.45 4.70 13.74
CA SER A 179 -20.89 5.13 15.03
C SER A 179 -19.49 5.68 14.87
N ASP A 180 -18.92 6.24 15.94
CA ASP A 180 -17.53 6.71 15.96
C ASP A 180 -16.52 5.55 15.78
N LYS A 181 -16.93 4.31 15.96
CA LYS A 181 -16.13 3.08 15.72
C LYS A 181 -16.34 2.49 14.32
N GLN A 182 -16.99 3.22 13.42
CA GLN A 182 -17.06 2.85 12.01
C GLN A 182 -16.59 4.01 11.14
N VAL A 183 -15.68 3.72 10.21
CA VAL A 183 -15.12 4.71 9.30
C VAL A 183 -15.55 4.38 7.89
N VAL A 184 -16.01 5.38 7.17
CA VAL A 184 -16.31 5.27 5.74
C VAL A 184 -15.35 6.18 4.97
N VAL A 185 -14.53 5.56 4.11
CA VAL A 185 -13.60 6.24 3.22
C VAL A 185 -14.11 6.15 1.81
N THR A 186 -14.44 7.29 1.21
CA THR A 186 -14.91 7.37 -0.18
C THR A 186 -13.80 7.92 -1.06
N PHE A 187 -13.47 7.21 -2.13
CA PHE A 187 -12.49 7.67 -3.12
C PHE A 187 -13.19 8.43 -4.26
N LYS A 188 -12.45 9.31 -4.92
CA LYS A 188 -12.92 10.09 -6.09
C LYS A 188 -13.17 9.22 -7.34
N GLN A 189 -12.56 8.01 -7.37
CA GLN A 189 -12.58 7.06 -8.48
C GLN A 189 -12.30 5.64 -7.97
N PRO A 190 -12.38 4.58 -8.81
CA PRO A 190 -11.95 3.24 -8.43
C PRO A 190 -10.47 3.25 -7.99
N TYR A 191 -10.21 2.72 -6.79
CA TYR A 191 -8.86 2.65 -6.21
C TYR A 191 -8.60 1.28 -5.56
N PRO A 192 -7.96 0.34 -6.28
CA PRO A 192 -7.77 -1.03 -5.79
C PRO A 192 -6.70 -1.17 -4.70
N TRP A 193 -5.84 -0.15 -4.49
CA TRP A 193 -4.73 -0.20 -3.55
C TRP A 193 -5.05 0.36 -2.17
N TRP A 194 -6.33 0.47 -1.82
CA TRP A 194 -6.81 1.06 -0.57
C TRP A 194 -6.24 0.40 0.69
N GLN A 195 -5.86 -0.90 0.64
CA GLN A 195 -5.28 -1.63 1.77
C GLN A 195 -3.89 -1.14 2.18
N ALA A 196 -3.19 -0.42 1.30
CA ALA A 196 -1.89 0.16 1.60
C ALA A 196 -1.99 1.48 2.39
N LEU A 197 -3.18 2.11 2.41
CA LEU A 197 -3.39 3.36 3.12
C LEU A 197 -3.64 3.14 4.61
N PHE A 198 -3.45 4.20 5.39
CA PHE A 198 -3.59 4.18 6.85
C PHE A 198 -2.66 3.16 7.54
N SER A 199 -1.54 2.80 6.90
CA SER A 199 -0.55 1.88 7.48
C SER A 199 0.11 2.43 8.74
N VAL A 200 0.19 3.76 8.88
CA VAL A 200 0.64 4.46 10.08
C VAL A 200 -0.41 5.51 10.45
N PRO A 201 -1.47 5.12 11.15
CA PRO A 201 -2.49 6.06 11.61
C PRO A 201 -1.91 7.06 12.60
N LEU A 202 -2.18 8.34 12.38
CA LEU A 202 -1.68 9.41 13.24
C LEU A 202 -2.58 9.60 14.47
N HIS A 203 -1.97 9.82 15.62
CA HIS A 203 -2.70 10.23 16.81
C HIS A 203 -3.51 11.52 16.55
N PRO A 204 -4.75 11.67 17.06
CA PRO A 204 -5.58 12.86 16.82
C PRO A 204 -4.94 14.18 17.26
N ALA A 205 -4.00 14.16 18.21
CA ALA A 205 -3.24 15.35 18.63
C ALA A 205 -2.30 15.87 17.53
N VAL A 206 -1.95 15.07 16.50
CA VAL A 206 -1.18 15.50 15.33
C VAL A 206 -2.12 16.18 14.33
N ALA A 207 -2.72 17.30 14.73
CA ALA A 207 -3.78 17.97 13.98
C ALA A 207 -3.31 19.19 13.18
N ASP A 208 -2.02 19.54 13.24
CA ASP A 208 -1.44 20.68 12.55
C ASP A 208 -0.03 20.38 12.03
N ALA A 209 0.43 21.22 11.09
CA ALA A 209 1.72 21.03 10.42
C ALA A 209 2.90 21.10 11.40
N GLN A 210 2.86 21.94 12.43
CA GLN A 210 3.95 22.03 13.39
C GLN A 210 4.08 20.74 14.18
N THR A 211 2.98 20.23 14.71
CA THR A 211 2.97 18.95 15.45
C THR A 211 3.36 17.78 14.54
N PHE A 212 2.93 17.76 13.29
CA PHE A 212 3.34 16.74 12.32
C PHE A 212 4.84 16.77 12.04
N ASN A 213 5.41 17.97 11.83
CA ASN A 213 6.80 18.13 11.43
C ASN A 213 7.79 17.99 12.61
N GLU A 214 7.41 18.43 13.79
CA GLU A 214 8.32 18.62 14.93
C GLU A 214 7.99 17.74 16.14
N GLY A 215 6.75 17.26 16.25
CA GLY A 215 6.28 16.52 17.45
C GLY A 215 7.01 15.20 17.68
N TYR A 216 7.62 14.63 16.63
CA TYR A 216 8.37 13.37 16.70
C TYR A 216 9.88 13.55 16.49
N LEU A 217 10.41 14.76 16.63
CA LEU A 217 11.85 14.97 16.54
C LEU A 217 12.58 14.35 17.72
N LYS A 218 13.60 13.54 17.41
CA LYS A 218 14.51 12.85 18.32
C LYS A 218 13.93 11.67 19.11
N ASN A 219 12.63 11.64 19.31
CA ASN A 219 11.95 10.56 20.04
C ASN A 219 10.54 10.37 19.50
N PRO A 220 9.93 9.19 19.68
CA PRO A 220 8.47 9.10 19.62
C PRO A 220 7.89 10.10 20.65
N HIS A 221 6.72 10.62 20.35
CA HIS A 221 6.10 11.59 21.25
C HIS A 221 5.88 10.96 22.64
N PRO A 222 6.27 11.62 23.74
CA PRO A 222 6.30 10.99 25.06
C PRO A 222 4.91 10.60 25.59
N GLU A 223 3.84 11.20 25.07
CA GLU A 223 2.47 10.96 25.53
C GLU A 223 1.70 9.99 24.64
N TRP A 224 1.98 9.94 23.34
CA TRP A 224 1.17 9.22 22.36
C TRP A 224 1.97 8.52 21.24
N GLY A 225 3.28 8.42 21.36
CA GLY A 225 4.16 7.68 20.45
C GLY A 225 4.56 6.33 20.98
#